data_d41bee1ffe925bd1207c2cb42c50856e
#
_entry.id   d41bee1ffe925bd1207c2cb42c50856e
#
_cell.length_a   1.000
_cell.length_b   1.000
_cell.length_c   1.000
_cell.angle_alpha   90.00
_cell.angle_beta   90.00
_cell.angle_gamma   90.00
#
_symmetry.space_group_name_H-M   'P 1'
#
loop_
_entity.id
_entity.type
_entity.pdbx_description
1 polymer ?
#
loop_
_entity_poly.entity_id
_entity_poly.type
_entity_poly.pdbx_seq_one_letter_code
_entity_poly.pdbx_strand_id
1 'polypeptide(L)'
;MRTIREFLNSANQTLSTVAPEDMVYHALTIMAERNLSALPVVKNKQLMGILSERDYARKVILQGKRSRETTISEIMTAKVVTIEPDKTVNDCMAIMTERRIRHLPIATKEGELIGIISIGDVMKVIMEEQRFMIAELQRYIAG
;
A
#
# COMPACT_ATOMS: atom_id res chain seq x y z
N MET A 1 16.40 -12.83 3.10
CA MET A 1 15.38 -12.06 2.34
C MET A 1 14.14 -11.91 3.20
N ARG A 2 13.73 -10.68 3.47
CA ARG A 2 12.61 -10.39 4.38
C ARG A 2 11.28 -10.77 3.76
N THR A 3 10.42 -11.46 4.51
CA THR A 3 9.05 -11.76 4.09
C THR A 3 8.14 -10.57 4.39
N ILE A 4 6.99 -10.56 3.72
CA ILE A 4 5.97 -9.53 3.97
C ILE A 4 5.46 -9.62 5.41
N ARG A 5 5.34 -10.84 5.94
CA ARG A 5 4.93 -11.05 7.35
C ARG A 5 5.94 -10.42 8.32
N GLU A 6 7.23 -10.61 8.07
CA GLU A 6 8.29 -9.99 8.88
C GLU A 6 8.23 -8.46 8.79
N PHE A 7 7.96 -7.91 7.60
CA PHE A 7 7.75 -6.48 7.42
C PHE A 7 6.59 -5.99 8.28
N LEU A 8 5.45 -6.68 8.24
CA LEU A 8 4.27 -6.31 9.02
C LEU A 8 4.55 -6.32 10.53
N ASN A 9 5.30 -7.31 11.00
CA ASN A 9 5.64 -7.44 12.40
C ASN A 9 6.57 -6.32 12.90
N SER A 10 7.43 -5.83 12.02
CA SER A 10 8.39 -4.76 12.36
C SER A 10 7.84 -3.37 12.09
N ALA A 11 6.88 -3.24 11.19
CA ALA A 11 6.26 -1.96 10.84
C ALA A 11 5.14 -1.67 11.82
N ASN A 12 5.36 -0.80 12.77
CA ASN A 12 4.36 -0.42 13.77
C ASN A 12 3.29 0.47 13.11
N GLN A 13 2.61 -0.09 12.10
CA GLN A 13 1.66 0.65 11.25
C GLN A 13 0.26 0.71 11.87
N THR A 14 -0.28 1.92 11.92
CA THR A 14 -1.71 2.11 12.09
C THR A 14 -2.34 2.10 10.70
N LEU A 15 -3.09 1.06 10.39
CA LEU A 15 -3.72 0.91 9.09
C LEU A 15 -4.95 1.81 8.98
N SER A 16 -4.92 2.74 8.05
CA SER A 16 -6.07 3.62 7.75
C SER A 16 -6.84 3.03 6.58
N THR A 17 -8.14 2.88 6.74
CA THR A 17 -9.04 2.36 5.71
C THR A 17 -10.27 3.23 5.58
N VAL A 18 -10.98 3.07 4.47
CA VAL A 18 -12.26 3.72 4.21
C VAL A 18 -13.25 2.71 3.68
N ALA A 19 -14.54 3.03 3.75
CA ALA A 19 -15.60 2.16 3.26
C ALA A 19 -16.04 2.59 1.84
N PRO A 20 -16.55 1.66 1.02
CA PRO A 20 -16.99 2.00 -0.35
C PRO A 20 -18.08 3.08 -0.40
N GLU A 21 -18.96 3.11 0.60
CA GLU A 21 -20.06 4.06 0.68
C GLU A 21 -19.65 5.43 1.24
N ASP A 22 -18.43 5.58 1.74
CA ASP A 22 -17.93 6.88 2.20
C ASP A 22 -17.78 7.84 1.02
N MET A 23 -17.85 9.14 1.29
CA MET A 23 -17.58 10.15 0.28
C MET A 23 -16.08 10.29 0.05
N VAL A 24 -15.72 10.59 -1.18
CA VAL A 24 -14.32 10.81 -1.58
C VAL A 24 -13.68 11.89 -0.70
N TYR A 25 -14.45 12.94 -0.35
CA TYR A 25 -13.95 14.00 0.53
C TYR A 25 -13.41 13.48 1.87
N HIS A 26 -14.09 12.50 2.45
CA HIS A 26 -13.65 11.86 3.70
C HIS A 26 -12.28 11.21 3.53
N ALA A 27 -12.09 10.47 2.44
CA ALA A 27 -10.80 9.83 2.14
C ALA A 27 -9.70 10.87 1.94
N LEU A 28 -9.99 11.95 1.22
CA LEU A 28 -9.01 13.03 0.99
C LEU A 28 -8.58 13.67 2.30
N THR A 29 -9.49 13.84 3.24
CA THR A 29 -9.21 14.39 4.56
C THR A 29 -8.22 13.50 5.32
N ILE A 30 -8.45 12.18 5.31
CA ILE A 30 -7.55 11.22 5.95
C ILE A 30 -6.17 11.23 5.29
N MET A 31 -6.13 11.24 3.96
CA MET A 31 -4.86 11.29 3.22
C MET A 31 -4.05 12.54 3.57
N ALA A 32 -4.72 13.68 3.67
CA ALA A 32 -4.05 14.95 4.03
C ALA A 32 -3.55 14.92 5.47
N GLU A 33 -4.37 14.49 6.41
CA GLU A 33 -4.01 14.46 7.83
C GLU A 33 -2.88 13.50 8.14
N ARG A 34 -2.84 12.35 7.46
CA ARG A 34 -1.89 11.28 7.73
C ARG A 34 -0.76 11.19 6.71
N ASN A 35 -0.72 12.13 5.78
CA ASN A 35 0.29 12.18 4.71
C ASN A 35 0.37 10.86 3.92
N LEU A 36 -0.80 10.42 3.48
CA LEU A 36 -0.94 9.20 2.68
C LEU A 36 -1.39 9.56 1.27
N SER A 37 -0.94 8.80 0.28
CA SER A 37 -1.33 9.01 -1.13
C SER A 37 -2.32 7.96 -1.63
N ALA A 38 -2.64 6.97 -0.82
CA ALA A 38 -3.61 5.93 -1.14
C ALA A 38 -4.19 5.34 0.14
N LEU A 39 -5.42 4.85 0.03
CA LEU A 39 -6.14 4.19 1.12
C LEU A 39 -6.81 2.92 0.62
N PRO A 40 -6.68 1.81 1.36
CA PRO A 40 -7.48 0.62 1.07
C PRO A 40 -8.93 0.88 1.38
N VAL A 41 -9.80 0.34 0.53
CA VAL A 41 -11.25 0.41 0.69
C VAL A 41 -11.73 -0.95 1.17
N VAL A 42 -12.36 -0.98 2.36
CA VAL A 42 -12.67 -2.23 3.07
C VAL A 42 -14.14 -2.26 3.47
N LYS A 43 -14.73 -3.44 3.38
CA LYS A 43 -16.08 -3.71 3.88
C LYS A 43 -16.10 -5.09 4.52
N ASN A 44 -16.54 -5.17 5.77
CA ASN A 44 -16.56 -6.43 6.52
C ASN A 44 -15.20 -7.14 6.51
N LYS A 45 -14.13 -6.38 6.76
CA LYS A 45 -12.73 -6.83 6.74
C LYS A 45 -12.21 -7.25 5.36
N GLN A 46 -13.07 -7.28 4.34
CA GLN A 46 -12.69 -7.65 2.98
C GLN A 46 -12.19 -6.44 2.20
N LEU A 47 -11.09 -6.61 1.50
CA LEU A 47 -10.56 -5.58 0.62
C LEU A 47 -11.46 -5.46 -0.60
N MET A 48 -12.05 -4.29 -0.79
CA MET A 48 -12.94 -4.00 -1.92
C MET A 48 -12.25 -3.27 -3.05
N GLY A 49 -11.22 -2.49 -2.74
CA GLY A 49 -10.51 -1.71 -3.72
C GLY A 49 -9.44 -0.86 -3.08
N ILE A 50 -8.84 0.02 -3.88
CA ILE A 50 -7.89 1.01 -3.40
C ILE A 50 -8.26 2.37 -4.00
N LEU A 51 -8.14 3.43 -3.21
CA LEU A 51 -8.35 4.80 -3.64
C LEU A 51 -7.05 5.56 -3.52
N SER A 52 -6.61 6.19 -4.61
CA SER A 52 -5.39 6.99 -4.64
C SER A 52 -5.68 8.45 -4.97
N GLU A 53 -4.72 9.33 -4.68
CA GLU A 53 -4.80 10.73 -5.13
C GLU A 53 -4.90 10.82 -6.66
N ARG A 54 -4.29 9.86 -7.35
CA ARG A 54 -4.37 9.77 -8.81
C ARG A 54 -5.80 9.48 -9.27
N ASP A 55 -6.51 8.58 -8.58
CA ASP A 55 -7.93 8.32 -8.87
C ASP A 55 -8.76 9.59 -8.68
N TYR A 56 -8.50 10.32 -7.60
CA TYR A 56 -9.20 11.59 -7.36
C TYR A 56 -8.95 12.57 -8.51
N ALA A 57 -7.70 12.77 -8.89
CA ALA A 57 -7.36 13.72 -9.94
C ALA A 57 -8.02 13.36 -11.28
N ARG A 58 -7.98 12.10 -11.65
CA ARG A 58 -8.42 11.63 -12.97
C ARG A 58 -9.93 11.39 -13.05
N LYS A 59 -10.55 10.95 -11.96
CA LYS A 59 -11.93 10.47 -11.98
C LYS A 59 -12.92 11.40 -11.24
N VAL A 60 -12.41 12.37 -10.50
CA VAL A 60 -13.26 13.34 -9.78
C VAL A 60 -13.04 14.73 -10.35
N ILE A 61 -11.90 15.36 -10.02
CA ILE A 61 -11.70 16.77 -10.37
C ILE A 61 -11.66 17.00 -11.87
N LEU A 62 -10.97 16.16 -12.63
CA LEU A 62 -10.89 16.31 -14.09
C LEU A 62 -12.18 15.91 -14.82
N GLN A 63 -13.07 15.18 -14.14
CA GLN A 63 -14.39 14.82 -14.69
C GLN A 63 -15.49 15.79 -14.26
N GLY A 64 -15.13 16.87 -13.57
CA GLY A 64 -16.10 17.86 -13.10
C GLY A 64 -16.99 17.37 -11.97
N LYS A 65 -16.61 16.29 -11.30
CA LYS A 65 -17.34 15.77 -10.16
C LYS A 65 -16.90 16.45 -8.87
N ARG A 66 -17.73 16.37 -7.85
CA ARG A 66 -17.44 16.95 -6.54
C ARG A 66 -17.13 15.85 -5.53
N SER A 67 -16.04 16.01 -4.80
CA SER A 67 -15.60 15.03 -3.79
C SER A 67 -16.62 14.83 -2.67
N ARG A 68 -17.42 15.83 -2.36
CA ARG A 68 -18.47 15.76 -1.34
C ARG A 68 -19.74 15.05 -1.82
N GLU A 69 -19.87 14.81 -3.11
CA GLU A 69 -21.05 14.20 -3.73
C GLU A 69 -20.72 12.89 -4.44
N THR A 70 -19.46 12.44 -4.40
CA THR A 70 -19.00 11.23 -5.07
C THR A 70 -18.62 10.21 -4.02
N THR A 71 -19.18 8.99 -4.11
CA THR A 71 -18.80 7.90 -3.22
C THR A 71 -17.49 7.27 -3.69
N ILE A 72 -16.76 6.69 -2.75
CA ILE A 72 -15.49 6.04 -3.04
C ILE A 72 -15.67 4.89 -4.03
N SER A 73 -16.75 4.11 -3.90
CA SER A 73 -17.02 2.99 -4.80
C SER A 73 -17.13 3.40 -6.27
N GLU A 74 -17.53 4.64 -6.55
CA GLU A 74 -17.66 5.14 -7.94
C GLU A 74 -16.31 5.30 -8.63
N ILE A 75 -15.23 5.55 -7.88
CA ILE A 75 -13.95 5.92 -8.46
C ILE A 75 -12.78 5.03 -8.03
N MET A 76 -12.96 4.19 -7.03
CA MET A 76 -11.88 3.30 -6.57
C MET A 76 -11.46 2.33 -7.66
N THR A 77 -10.22 1.87 -7.58
CA THR A 77 -9.75 0.75 -8.39
C THR A 77 -10.21 -0.53 -7.69
N ALA A 78 -11.14 -1.26 -8.32
CA ALA A 78 -11.76 -2.45 -7.71
C ALA A 78 -10.96 -3.73 -7.89
N LYS A 79 -10.29 -3.88 -9.04
CA LYS A 79 -9.42 -5.03 -9.28
C LYS A 79 -8.03 -4.73 -8.75
N VAL A 80 -7.85 -4.91 -7.46
CA VAL A 80 -6.61 -4.56 -6.78
C VAL A 80 -5.62 -5.73 -6.84
N VAL A 81 -4.39 -5.42 -7.24
CA VAL A 81 -3.29 -6.36 -7.10
C VAL A 81 -2.90 -6.38 -5.62
N THR A 82 -2.82 -7.57 -5.05
CA THR A 82 -2.46 -7.76 -3.63
C THR A 82 -1.27 -8.70 -3.51
N ILE A 83 -0.71 -8.76 -2.31
CA ILE A 83 0.36 -9.70 -2.00
C ILE A 83 0.03 -10.43 -0.70
N GLU A 84 0.35 -11.71 -0.66
CA GLU A 84 0.14 -12.52 0.53
C GLU A 84 1.33 -12.41 1.50
N PRO A 85 1.10 -12.61 2.80
CA PRO A 85 2.15 -12.41 3.81
C PRO A 85 3.33 -13.37 3.72
N ASP A 86 3.19 -14.51 3.07
CA ASP A 86 4.28 -15.50 2.92
C ASP A 86 5.23 -15.17 1.77
N LYS A 87 4.92 -14.18 0.96
CA LYS A 87 5.79 -13.70 -0.10
C LYS A 87 6.90 -12.81 0.48
N THR A 88 7.89 -12.48 -0.35
CA THR A 88 9.01 -11.65 0.07
C THR A 88 8.84 -10.19 -0.34
N VAL A 89 9.59 -9.30 0.31
CA VAL A 89 9.64 -7.89 -0.07
C VAL A 89 10.19 -7.75 -1.51
N ASN A 90 11.08 -8.64 -1.93
CA ASN A 90 11.58 -8.66 -3.30
C ASN A 90 10.48 -9.02 -4.31
N ASP A 91 9.59 -9.96 -3.97
CA ASP A 91 8.42 -10.27 -4.79
C ASP A 91 7.53 -9.04 -4.93
N CYS A 92 7.35 -8.29 -3.85
CA CYS A 92 6.59 -7.05 -3.84
C CYS A 92 7.19 -6.02 -4.79
N MET A 93 8.50 -5.83 -4.74
CA MET A 93 9.21 -4.90 -5.62
C MET A 93 9.03 -5.28 -7.09
N ALA A 94 9.11 -6.57 -7.40
CA ALA A 94 8.90 -7.07 -8.77
C ALA A 94 7.49 -6.75 -9.28
N ILE A 95 6.48 -6.96 -8.45
CA ILE A 95 5.08 -6.65 -8.79
C ILE A 95 4.90 -5.15 -9.02
N MET A 96 5.43 -4.32 -8.12
CA MET A 96 5.32 -2.86 -8.23
C MET A 96 5.98 -2.35 -9.51
N THR A 97 7.13 -2.90 -9.86
CA THR A 97 7.86 -2.53 -11.07
C THR A 97 7.11 -2.94 -12.32
N GLU A 98 6.65 -4.19 -12.38
CA GLU A 98 5.92 -4.74 -13.52
C GLU A 98 4.59 -4.01 -13.74
N ARG A 99 3.84 -3.77 -12.67
CA ARG A 99 2.52 -3.15 -12.74
C ARG A 99 2.54 -1.64 -12.65
N ARG A 100 3.70 -1.03 -12.41
CA ARG A 100 3.87 0.41 -12.26
C ARG A 100 2.95 0.99 -11.17
N ILE A 101 2.92 0.31 -10.03
CA ILE A 101 2.15 0.74 -8.86
C ILE A 101 3.10 0.99 -7.69
N ARG A 102 2.69 1.86 -6.77
CA ARG A 102 3.51 2.29 -5.63
C ARG A 102 2.98 1.83 -4.30
N HIS A 103 1.83 1.22 -4.28
CA HIS A 103 1.18 0.70 -3.08
C HIS A 103 0.65 -0.68 -3.39
N LEU A 104 0.80 -1.59 -2.44
CA LEU A 104 0.35 -2.96 -2.60
C LEU A 104 -0.33 -3.39 -1.30
N PRO A 105 -1.65 -3.58 -1.32
CA PRO A 105 -2.32 -4.11 -0.15
C PRO A 105 -1.87 -5.53 0.15
N ILE A 106 -1.70 -5.82 1.43
CA ILE A 106 -1.33 -7.14 1.92
C ILE A 106 -2.62 -7.80 2.38
N ALA A 107 -2.97 -8.92 1.78
CA ALA A 107 -4.23 -9.60 2.07
C ALA A 107 -4.03 -11.09 2.18
N THR A 108 -4.89 -11.74 2.94
CA THR A 108 -4.93 -13.19 3.07
C THR A 108 -5.53 -13.82 1.80
N LYS A 109 -5.44 -15.14 1.68
CA LYS A 109 -6.06 -15.88 0.57
C LYS A 109 -7.57 -15.68 0.50
N GLU A 110 -8.19 -15.43 1.66
CA GLU A 110 -9.62 -15.16 1.77
C GLU A 110 -9.99 -13.71 1.46
N GLY A 111 -9.01 -12.87 1.12
CA GLY A 111 -9.25 -11.47 0.76
C GLY A 111 -9.31 -10.50 1.93
N GLU A 112 -8.97 -10.94 3.13
CA GLU A 112 -8.95 -10.06 4.30
C GLU A 112 -7.71 -9.17 4.28
N LEU A 113 -7.92 -7.85 4.37
CA LEU A 113 -6.82 -6.89 4.42
C LEU A 113 -6.11 -6.96 5.77
N ILE A 114 -4.78 -7.11 5.73
CA ILE A 114 -3.96 -7.13 6.95
C ILE A 114 -2.89 -6.04 6.98
N GLY A 115 -2.68 -5.33 5.90
CA GLY A 115 -1.72 -4.24 5.85
C GLY A 115 -1.58 -3.65 4.48
N ILE A 116 -0.67 -2.71 4.35
CA ILE A 116 -0.31 -2.11 3.07
C ILE A 116 1.19 -1.85 3.06
N ILE A 117 1.82 -2.06 1.92
CA ILE A 117 3.24 -1.77 1.75
C ILE A 117 3.41 -0.81 0.58
N SER A 118 4.19 0.27 0.80
CA SER A 118 4.49 1.27 -0.22
C SER A 118 5.86 1.01 -0.85
N ILE A 119 6.12 1.65 -1.99
CA ILE A 119 7.45 1.58 -2.61
C ILE A 119 8.53 2.11 -1.66
N GLY A 120 8.20 3.12 -0.84
CA GLY A 120 9.12 3.64 0.16
C GLY A 120 9.48 2.60 1.22
N ASP A 121 8.49 1.82 1.66
CA ASP A 121 8.71 0.72 2.62
C ASP A 121 9.63 -0.34 2.02
N VAL A 122 9.39 -0.72 0.77
CA VAL A 122 10.19 -1.72 0.04
C VAL A 122 11.64 -1.26 -0.07
N MET A 123 11.84 -0.01 -0.48
CA MET A 123 13.18 0.54 -0.64
C MET A 123 13.93 0.59 0.68
N LYS A 124 13.24 0.97 1.76
CA LYS A 124 13.84 1.00 3.09
C LYS A 124 14.34 -0.38 3.54
N VAL A 125 13.51 -1.40 3.35
CA VAL A 125 13.87 -2.79 3.70
C VAL A 125 15.08 -3.24 2.89
N ILE A 126 15.07 -3.02 1.58
CA ILE A 126 16.17 -3.44 0.70
C ILE A 126 17.46 -2.72 1.06
N MET A 127 17.40 -1.42 1.33
CA MET A 127 18.57 -0.65 1.72
C MET A 127 19.16 -1.14 3.06
N GLU A 128 18.31 -1.48 4.01
CA GLU A 128 18.75 -2.05 5.29
C GLU A 128 19.46 -3.39 5.10
N GLU A 129 18.91 -4.27 4.26
CA GLU A 129 19.55 -5.56 3.94
C GLU A 129 20.90 -5.37 3.28
N GLN A 130 21.01 -4.44 2.33
CA GLN A 130 22.26 -4.14 1.65
C GLN A 130 23.31 -3.60 2.59
N ARG A 131 22.93 -2.70 3.50
CA ARG A 131 23.86 -2.17 4.52
C ARG A 131 24.38 -3.27 5.44
N PHE A 132 23.49 -4.19 5.82
CA PHE A 132 23.88 -5.34 6.64
C PHE A 132 24.89 -6.21 5.90
N MET A 133 24.63 -6.54 4.63
CA MET A 133 25.53 -7.34 3.81
C MET A 133 26.89 -6.66 3.63
N ILE A 134 26.89 -5.37 3.37
CA ILE A 134 28.14 -4.61 3.23
C ILE A 134 28.95 -4.66 4.53
N ALA A 135 28.29 -4.45 5.66
CA ALA A 135 28.96 -4.50 6.97
C ALA A 135 29.56 -5.89 7.26
N GLU A 136 28.83 -6.95 6.92
CA GLU A 136 29.31 -8.33 7.07
C GLU A 136 30.53 -8.61 6.19
N LEU A 137 30.48 -8.15 4.93
CA LEU A 137 31.61 -8.31 4.01
C LEU A 137 32.83 -7.54 4.47
N GLN A 138 32.65 -6.31 4.95
CA GLN A 138 33.75 -5.50 5.50
C GLN A 138 34.38 -6.18 6.71
N ARG A 139 33.59 -6.73 7.59
CA ARG A 139 34.07 -7.46 8.77
C ARG A 139 34.86 -8.68 8.34
N TYR A 140 34.39 -9.41 7.36
CA TYR A 140 35.08 -10.61 6.85
C TYR A 140 36.42 -10.26 6.23
N ILE A 141 36.50 -9.18 5.46
CA ILE A 141 37.73 -8.71 4.81
C ILE A 141 38.73 -8.18 5.86
N ALA A 142 38.25 -7.42 6.82
CA ALA A 142 39.07 -6.80 7.85
C ALA A 142 39.54 -7.77 8.94
N GLY A 143 38.81 -8.84 9.12
CA GLY A 143 39.11 -9.84 10.13
C GLY A 143 40.04 -10.89 9.64
#